data_2dc64fe9f52ebd5ac9d2909262911110
#
_entry.id   2dc64fe9f52ebd5ac9d2909262911110
#
_cell.length_a   1.000
_cell.length_b   1.000
_cell.length_c   1.000
_cell.angle_alpha   90.00
_cell.angle_beta   90.00
_cell.angle_gamma   90.00
#
_symmetry.space_group_name_H-M   'P 1'
#
loop_
_entity.id
_entity.type
_entity.pdbx_description
1 polymer ?
#
loop_
_entity_poly.entity_id
_entity_poly.type
_entity_poly.pdbx_seq_one_letter_code
_entity_poly.pdbx_strand_id
1 'polypeptide(L)'
;AELGLSCEVLFHLIEDDVWEDYLLNLFFDSEKYVIIFAADYDKDWAPHVLSRNFTSYISKNFPEWNLIEHIPTPKTLDTISDFYYYEKLEG
;
A
#
# COMPACT_ATOMS: atom_id res chain seq x y z
N ALA A 1 -4.66 13.33 9.08
CA ALA A 1 -3.21 13.53 9.02
C ALA A 1 -2.79 13.99 7.62
N GLU A 2 -1.75 14.80 7.53
CA GLU A 2 -1.20 15.20 6.24
C GLU A 2 -0.51 14.04 5.54
N LEU A 3 0.18 13.21 6.30
CA LEU A 3 0.90 12.03 5.82
C LEU A 3 0.34 10.76 6.45
N GLY A 4 -0.04 9.79 5.60
CA GLY A 4 -0.37 8.44 6.03
C GLY A 4 0.82 7.51 5.79
N LEU A 5 1.06 6.58 6.71
CA LEU A 5 2.15 5.62 6.61
C LEU A 5 1.66 4.20 6.89
N SER A 6 1.95 3.28 5.98
CA SER A 6 1.71 1.85 6.16
C SER A 6 3.01 1.09 5.96
N CYS A 7 3.48 0.39 6.98
CA CYS A 7 4.76 -0.33 6.95
C CYS A 7 4.52 -1.82 7.19
N GLU A 8 4.48 -2.59 6.13
CA GLU A 8 4.28 -4.04 6.11
C GLU A 8 2.99 -4.56 6.77
N VAL A 9 2.04 -3.68 7.07
CA VAL A 9 0.76 -4.05 7.70
C VAL A 9 -0.10 -4.87 6.74
N LEU A 10 -0.07 -4.57 5.44
CA LEU A 10 -0.92 -5.21 4.45
C LEU A 10 -0.73 -6.72 4.35
N PHE A 11 0.45 -7.24 4.70
CA PHE A 11 0.73 -8.68 4.67
C PHE A 11 -0.11 -9.47 5.68
N HIS A 12 -0.54 -8.84 6.75
CA HIS A 12 -1.27 -9.51 7.85
C HIS A 12 -2.77 -9.34 7.73
N LEU A 13 -3.26 -8.64 6.72
CA LEU A 13 -4.67 -8.42 6.47
C LEU A 13 -5.16 -9.43 5.44
N ILE A 14 -5.33 -10.68 5.87
CA ILE A 14 -5.65 -11.78 4.95
C ILE A 14 -7.10 -11.80 4.49
N GLU A 15 -8.02 -11.19 5.22
CA GLU A 15 -9.41 -11.06 4.79
C GLU A 15 -9.55 -9.86 3.84
N ASP A 16 -10.19 -10.06 2.70
CA ASP A 16 -10.29 -9.04 1.66
C ASP A 16 -11.01 -7.78 2.15
N ASP A 17 -12.11 -7.93 2.88
CA ASP A 17 -12.87 -6.79 3.39
C ASP A 17 -12.08 -5.97 4.42
N VAL A 18 -11.32 -6.63 5.27
CA VAL A 18 -10.45 -5.95 6.26
C VAL A 18 -9.33 -5.20 5.54
N TRP A 19 -8.73 -5.83 4.53
CA TRP A 19 -7.68 -5.22 3.71
C TRP A 19 -8.20 -3.98 2.98
N GLU A 20 -9.37 -4.08 2.36
CA GLU A 20 -10.00 -2.97 1.65
C GLU A 20 -10.35 -1.82 2.59
N ASP A 21 -10.93 -2.13 3.75
CA ASP A 21 -11.25 -1.12 4.77
C ASP A 21 -10.01 -0.43 5.31
N TYR A 22 -8.92 -1.17 5.50
CA TYR A 22 -7.66 -0.60 5.95
C TYR A 22 -7.14 0.44 4.95
N LEU A 23 -7.13 0.10 3.65
CA LEU A 23 -6.70 1.04 2.61
C LEU A 23 -7.63 2.24 2.52
N LEU A 24 -8.95 2.02 2.58
CA LEU A 24 -9.90 3.11 2.56
C LEU A 24 -9.65 4.11 3.68
N ASN A 25 -9.46 3.61 4.90
CA ASN A 25 -9.18 4.47 6.06
C ASN A 25 -7.82 5.16 5.95
N LEU A 26 -6.80 4.46 5.48
CA LEU A 26 -5.47 5.03 5.29
C LEU A 26 -5.52 6.25 4.35
N PHE A 27 -6.16 6.10 3.19
CA PHE A 27 -6.26 7.18 2.22
C PHE A 27 -7.25 8.26 2.64
N PHE A 28 -8.36 7.87 3.27
CA PHE A 28 -9.37 8.82 3.75
C PHE A 28 -8.82 9.74 4.84
N ASP A 29 -8.04 9.18 5.78
CA ASP A 29 -7.49 9.95 6.91
C ASP A 29 -6.24 10.74 6.52
N SER A 30 -5.69 10.51 5.34
CA SER A 30 -4.50 11.22 4.85
C SER A 30 -4.94 12.38 3.95
N GLU A 31 -4.35 13.55 4.16
CA GLU A 31 -4.76 14.74 3.45
C GLU A 31 -3.97 14.98 2.17
N LYS A 32 -2.73 14.55 2.12
CA LYS A 32 -1.83 14.94 1.05
C LYS A 32 -0.92 13.82 0.53
N TYR A 33 -0.34 13.04 1.43
CA TYR A 33 0.63 12.01 1.07
C TYR A 33 0.32 10.69 1.75
N VAL A 34 0.61 9.57 1.06
CA VAL A 34 0.58 8.23 1.64
C VAL A 34 1.85 7.50 1.21
N ILE A 35 2.52 6.87 2.17
CA ILE A 35 3.69 6.02 1.92
C ILE A 35 3.33 4.60 2.32
N ILE A 36 3.50 3.66 1.40
CA ILE A 36 3.25 2.23 1.65
C ILE A 36 4.56 1.47 1.47
N PHE A 37 4.91 0.65 2.46
CA PHE A 37 6.03 -0.28 2.37
C PHE A 37 5.46 -1.69 2.38
N ALA A 38 5.36 -2.32 1.21
CA ALA A 38 4.75 -3.64 1.03
C ALA A 38 5.13 -4.24 -0.31
N ALA A 39 4.88 -5.53 -0.51
CA ALA A 39 5.02 -6.18 -1.80
C ALA A 39 3.75 -5.95 -2.64
N ASP A 40 3.92 -5.61 -3.92
CA ASP A 40 2.84 -5.25 -4.83
C ASP A 40 2.56 -6.36 -5.84
N TYR A 41 2.28 -7.56 -5.34
CA TYR A 41 1.85 -8.68 -6.17
C TYR A 41 1.10 -9.71 -5.31
N ASP A 42 0.26 -10.51 -5.98
CA ASP A 42 -0.57 -11.51 -5.30
C ASP A 42 0.22 -12.77 -5.02
N LYS A 43 0.36 -13.10 -3.73
CA LYS A 43 1.03 -14.33 -3.32
C LYS A 43 0.69 -14.72 -1.90
N ASP A 44 0.45 -16.02 -1.68
CA ASP A 44 0.32 -16.64 -0.37
C ASP A 44 1.72 -17.04 0.11
N TRP A 45 2.20 -16.38 1.16
CA TRP A 45 3.52 -16.67 1.72
C TRP A 45 3.46 -17.67 2.85
N ALA A 46 2.42 -17.57 3.69
CA ALA A 46 2.21 -18.38 4.88
C ALA A 46 0.74 -18.25 5.30
N PRO A 47 0.24 -19.08 6.23
CA PRO A 47 -1.16 -19.01 6.63
C PRO A 47 -1.65 -17.63 7.09
N HIS A 48 -0.74 -16.78 7.59
CA HIS A 48 -1.08 -15.45 8.08
C HIS A 48 -0.35 -14.33 7.33
N VAL A 49 0.22 -14.65 6.16
CA VAL A 49 0.97 -13.67 5.35
C VAL A 49 0.52 -13.78 3.90
N LEU A 50 -0.14 -12.75 3.42
CA LEU A 50 -0.66 -12.65 2.07
C LEU A 50 -0.31 -11.30 1.47
N SER A 51 0.36 -11.29 0.31
CA SER A 51 0.56 -10.05 -0.44
C SER A 51 -0.49 -9.92 -1.54
N ARG A 52 -0.80 -8.67 -1.90
CA ARG A 52 -1.75 -8.34 -2.96
C ARG A 52 -1.21 -7.23 -3.84
N ASN A 53 -1.65 -7.21 -5.09
CA ASN A 53 -1.33 -6.12 -6.01
C ASN A 53 -2.13 -4.87 -5.65
N PHE A 54 -1.66 -4.12 -4.65
CA PHE A 54 -2.39 -2.97 -4.11
C PHE A 54 -2.35 -1.76 -5.04
N THR A 55 -1.32 -1.58 -5.86
CA THR A 55 -1.26 -0.44 -6.78
C THR A 55 -2.39 -0.47 -7.80
N SER A 56 -2.76 -1.64 -8.31
CA SER A 56 -3.91 -1.78 -9.21
C SER A 56 -5.22 -1.46 -8.51
N TYR A 57 -5.38 -1.91 -7.27
CA TYR A 57 -6.57 -1.62 -6.47
C TYR A 57 -6.71 -0.12 -6.19
N ILE A 58 -5.60 0.53 -5.80
CA ILE A 58 -5.59 1.96 -5.51
C ILE A 58 -5.91 2.77 -6.76
N SER A 59 -5.30 2.43 -7.89
CA SER A 59 -5.55 3.12 -9.16
C SER A 59 -7.01 3.07 -9.57
N LYS A 60 -7.68 1.95 -9.30
CA LYS A 60 -9.08 1.75 -9.66
C LYS A 60 -10.06 2.40 -8.68
N ASN A 61 -9.77 2.36 -7.39
CA ASN A 61 -10.70 2.76 -6.33
C ASN A 61 -10.41 4.14 -5.73
N PHE A 62 -9.18 4.64 -5.87
CA PHE A 62 -8.77 5.94 -5.36
C PHE A 62 -8.12 6.77 -6.47
N PRO A 63 -8.88 7.13 -7.52
CA PRO A 63 -8.29 7.81 -8.69
C PRO A 63 -7.75 9.21 -8.39
N GLU A 64 -8.12 9.82 -7.27
CA GLU A 64 -7.58 11.10 -6.83
C GLU A 64 -6.18 10.99 -6.23
N TRP A 65 -5.67 9.77 -6.05
CA TRP A 65 -4.32 9.53 -5.56
C TRP A 65 -3.41 9.08 -6.68
N ASN A 66 -2.23 9.69 -6.79
CA ASN A 66 -1.26 9.42 -7.85
C ASN A 66 0.00 8.81 -7.26
N LEU A 67 0.44 7.68 -7.81
CA LEU A 67 1.72 7.07 -7.46
C LEU A 67 2.84 7.91 -8.07
N ILE A 68 3.57 8.66 -7.24
CA ILE A 68 4.62 9.55 -7.71
C ILE A 68 5.98 8.89 -7.75
N GLU A 69 6.21 7.85 -6.94
CA GLU A 69 7.50 7.18 -6.91
C GLU A 69 7.38 5.78 -6.34
N HIS A 70 8.12 4.85 -6.94
CA HIS A 70 8.32 3.49 -6.45
C HIS A 70 9.82 3.30 -6.23
N ILE A 71 10.22 3.06 -4.99
CA ILE A 71 11.63 2.86 -4.63
C ILE A 71 11.83 1.39 -4.22
N PRO A 72 12.50 0.59 -5.07
CA PRO A 72 12.82 -0.79 -4.73
C PRO A 72 13.84 -0.84 -3.58
N THR A 73 13.65 -1.80 -2.67
CA THR A 73 14.65 -2.03 -1.63
C THR A 73 15.85 -2.79 -2.20
N PRO A 74 17.06 -2.56 -1.67
CA PRO A 74 18.24 -3.32 -2.10
C PRO A 74 18.04 -4.81 -1.90
N LYS A 75 18.51 -5.61 -2.86
CA LYS A 75 18.41 -7.09 -2.79
C LYS A 75 19.26 -7.69 -1.66
N THR A 76 20.12 -6.89 -1.06
CA THR A 76 20.92 -7.30 0.11
C THR A 76 20.09 -7.32 1.39
N LEU A 77 18.89 -6.69 1.39
CA LEU A 77 17.96 -6.74 2.51
C LEU A 77 17.02 -7.94 2.35
N ASP A 78 16.79 -8.63 3.47
CA ASP A 78 15.90 -9.79 3.47
C ASP A 78 14.45 -9.36 3.56
N THR A 79 13.97 -8.69 2.51
CA THR A 79 12.60 -8.20 2.42
C THR A 79 12.08 -8.28 0.99
N ILE A 80 10.77 -8.52 0.86
CA ILE A 80 10.06 -8.50 -0.42
C ILE A 80 9.34 -7.17 -0.65
N SER A 81 9.40 -6.26 0.33
CA SER A 81 8.65 -4.99 0.29
C SER A 81 9.47 -3.90 -0.36
N ASP A 82 8.78 -3.05 -1.11
CA ASP A 82 9.34 -1.81 -1.68
C ASP A 82 8.54 -0.63 -1.15
N PHE A 83 9.10 0.58 -1.31
CA PHE A 83 8.40 1.81 -0.93
C PHE A 83 7.58 2.33 -2.11
N TYR A 84 6.34 2.74 -1.81
CA TYR A 84 5.43 3.35 -2.78
C TYR A 84 4.92 4.67 -2.22
N TYR A 85 5.16 5.77 -2.95
CA TYR A 85 4.81 7.12 -2.53
C TYR A 85 3.63 7.63 -3.33
N TYR A 86 2.56 8.02 -2.64
CA TYR A 86 1.35 8.56 -3.25
C TYR A 86 1.15 10.01 -2.84
N GLU A 87 0.65 10.81 -3.79
CA GLU A 87 0.26 12.18 -3.56
C GLU A 87 -1.17 12.37 -4.03
N LYS A 88 -1.96 13.09 -3.23
CA LYS A 88 -3.34 13.41 -3.59
C LYS A 88 -3.35 14.50 -4.65
N LEU A 89 -4.09 14.25 -5.73
CA LEU A 89 -4.26 15.24 -6.80
C LEU A 89 -5.19 16.34 -6.33
N GLU A 90 -4.78 17.59 -6.55
CA GLU A 90 -5.60 18.75 -6.27
C GLU A 90 -6.55 18.99 -7.44
N GLY A 91 -7.83 19.13 -7.13
CA GLY A 91 -8.75 19.36 -8.22
C GLY A 91 -10.12 19.73 -7.82
#